data_07eb46d5d37cf352d0030abf024a0cde
#
_entry.id   07eb46d5d37cf352d0030abf024a0cde
#
_cell.length_a   1.000
_cell.length_b   1.000
_cell.length_c   1.000
_cell.angle_alpha   90.00
_cell.angle_beta   90.00
_cell.angle_gamma   90.00
#
_symmetry.space_group_name_H-M   'P 1'
#
loop_
_entity.id
_entity.type
_entity.pdbx_description
1 polymer ?
#
loop_
_entity_poly.entity_id
_entity_poly.type
_entity_poly.pdbx_seq_one_letter_code
_entity_poly.pdbx_strand_id
1 'polypeptide(L)'
;MKEIKSPFLRTIYEYGLITVSIWIMVVGIYFFKFPNHFAFGGITGFSTVVSQLTHWSASDFTSVTNTALLLLGFLFLGKGFGLKTVYATMVMSVSLSLLERFCPLSAPLTSQPLLELMFAIFLPAVGTAILFNIGASSGGTDIIAMILKKYSSMNIGTVLMLVDIASVVASYFIFGVETGLFSTIGLAAKSLVIDYVIENINLCKCFNIICDDPKPICDFIINGLNRSATVYHAEGAFTHHDKTVIMTTMKRSQALKLRNYIKRVEPTAFMLISNSSEIIGKGFLAN
;
A
#
# COMPACT_ATOMS: atom_id res chain seq x y z
N MET A 1 -8.43 1.25 12.60
CA MET A 1 -7.39 1.52 13.62
C MET A 1 -8.08 2.07 14.85
N LYS A 2 -7.79 1.54 16.06
CA LYS A 2 -8.18 2.22 17.31
C LYS A 2 -7.58 3.63 17.24
N GLU A 3 -8.36 4.66 17.57
CA GLU A 3 -7.81 6.01 17.72
C GLU A 3 -6.79 5.99 18.85
N ILE A 4 -5.52 5.97 18.48
CA ILE A 4 -4.42 6.12 19.44
C ILE A 4 -4.44 7.58 19.85
N LYS A 5 -5.00 7.88 21.03
CA LYS A 5 -5.21 9.24 21.54
C LYS A 5 -3.89 9.98 21.84
N SER A 6 -2.79 9.26 22.06
CA SER A 6 -1.49 9.85 22.32
C SER A 6 -0.67 10.02 21.05
N PRO A 7 -0.21 11.23 20.69
CA PRO A 7 0.63 11.47 19.51
C PRO A 7 1.93 10.67 19.57
N PHE A 8 2.51 10.46 20.74
CA PHE A 8 3.72 9.67 20.95
C PHE A 8 3.52 8.18 20.60
N LEU A 9 2.43 7.57 21.08
CA LEU A 9 2.10 6.17 20.77
C LEU A 9 1.80 5.98 19.28
N ARG A 10 1.21 6.99 18.64
CA ARG A 10 0.97 6.98 17.19
C ARG A 10 2.29 6.95 16.42
N THR A 11 3.26 7.77 16.81
CA THR A 11 4.58 7.82 16.18
C THR A 11 5.30 6.47 16.34
N ILE A 12 5.33 5.89 17.55
CA ILE A 12 5.93 4.56 17.76
C ILE A 12 5.27 3.51 16.88
N TYR A 13 3.95 3.51 16.79
CA TYR A 13 3.22 2.57 15.94
C TYR A 13 3.57 2.74 14.46
N GLU A 14 3.65 3.98 13.95
CA GLU A 14 4.03 4.27 12.55
C GLU A 14 5.45 3.77 12.24
N TYR A 15 6.44 4.05 13.09
CA TYR A 15 7.81 3.57 12.91
C TYR A 15 7.93 2.04 13.06
N GLY A 16 7.20 1.43 13.98
CA GLY A 16 7.11 -0.03 14.09
C GLY A 16 6.53 -0.66 12.82
N LEU A 17 5.49 -0.05 12.26
CA LEU A 17 4.89 -0.51 11.00
C LEU A 17 5.85 -0.35 9.82
N ILE A 18 6.61 0.75 9.75
CA ILE A 18 7.67 0.94 8.75
C ILE A 18 8.69 -0.19 8.86
N THR A 19 9.18 -0.49 10.06
CA THR A 19 10.19 -1.55 10.27
C THR A 19 9.69 -2.91 9.79
N VAL A 20 8.46 -3.30 10.19
CA VAL A 20 7.86 -4.57 9.76
C VAL A 20 7.68 -4.61 8.23
N SER A 21 7.21 -3.52 7.62
CA SER A 21 7.02 -3.44 6.17
C SER A 21 8.34 -3.59 5.41
N ILE A 22 9.40 -2.93 5.89
CA ILE A 22 10.74 -3.05 5.30
C ILE A 22 11.28 -4.49 5.44
N TRP A 23 11.12 -5.15 6.60
CA TRP A 23 11.56 -6.53 6.76
C TRP A 23 10.82 -7.48 5.81
N ILE A 24 9.51 -7.31 5.62
CA ILE A 24 8.73 -8.08 4.63
C ILE A 24 9.32 -7.88 3.22
N MET A 25 9.63 -6.62 2.85
CA MET A 25 10.23 -6.30 1.55
C MET A 25 11.62 -6.91 1.39
N VAL A 26 12.48 -6.74 2.39
CA VAL A 26 13.87 -7.22 2.38
C VAL A 26 13.93 -8.74 2.22
N VAL A 27 13.08 -9.48 2.91
CA VAL A 27 12.97 -10.94 2.74
C VAL A 27 12.61 -11.29 1.29
N GLY A 28 11.62 -10.63 0.70
CA GLY A 28 11.22 -10.86 -0.69
C GLY A 28 12.32 -10.52 -1.70
N ILE A 29 13.05 -9.43 -1.45
CA ILE A 29 14.11 -8.97 -2.35
C ILE A 29 15.35 -9.85 -2.21
N TYR A 30 15.83 -10.07 -1.01
CA TYR A 30 17.09 -10.75 -0.76
C TYR A 30 17.03 -12.24 -1.08
N PHE A 31 16.01 -12.94 -0.59
CA PHE A 31 15.92 -14.40 -0.72
C PHE A 31 15.34 -14.88 -2.05
N PHE A 32 14.46 -14.10 -2.69
CA PHE A 32 13.75 -14.58 -3.87
C PHE A 32 14.05 -13.79 -5.14
N LYS A 33 14.33 -12.47 -5.03
CA LYS A 33 14.51 -11.65 -6.20
C LYS A 33 15.96 -11.64 -6.69
N PHE A 34 16.93 -11.36 -5.81
CA PHE A 34 18.34 -11.24 -6.18
C PHE A 34 18.92 -12.54 -6.71
N PRO A 35 18.74 -13.73 -6.09
CA PRO A 35 19.32 -14.97 -6.57
C PRO A 35 18.77 -15.41 -7.93
N ASN A 36 17.56 -15.01 -8.28
CA ASN A 36 16.92 -15.32 -9.57
C ASN A 36 17.17 -14.26 -10.65
N HIS A 37 17.95 -13.21 -10.37
CA HIS A 37 18.21 -12.09 -11.27
C HIS A 37 16.95 -11.37 -11.77
N PHE A 38 15.85 -11.39 -11.01
CA PHE A 38 14.63 -10.70 -11.39
C PHE A 38 14.82 -9.18 -11.34
N ALA A 39 14.80 -8.52 -12.49
CA ALA A 39 15.13 -7.10 -12.65
C ALA A 39 13.88 -6.22 -12.75
N PHE A 40 13.00 -6.28 -11.77
CA PHE A 40 11.81 -5.42 -11.67
C PHE A 40 11.74 -4.72 -10.32
N GLY A 41 10.97 -3.64 -10.25
CA GLY A 41 10.63 -2.98 -8.99
C GLY A 41 11.73 -2.12 -8.40
N GLY A 42 11.87 -0.97 -8.98
CA GLY A 42 12.67 0.12 -8.45
C GLY A 42 14.17 -0.04 -8.59
N ILE A 43 14.88 0.62 -7.72
CA ILE A 43 16.33 0.57 -7.68
C ILE A 43 16.87 -0.86 -7.48
N THR A 44 16.12 -1.71 -6.78
CA THR A 44 16.50 -3.13 -6.63
C THR A 44 16.46 -3.91 -7.94
N GLY A 45 15.65 -3.48 -8.93
CA GLY A 45 15.67 -4.01 -10.30
C GLY A 45 16.91 -3.55 -11.05
N PHE A 46 17.23 -2.26 -10.96
CA PHE A 46 18.48 -1.73 -11.53
C PHE A 46 19.72 -2.33 -10.87
N SER A 47 19.72 -2.52 -9.55
CA SER A 47 20.86 -3.10 -8.85
C SER A 47 21.16 -4.53 -9.27
N THR A 48 20.14 -5.33 -9.59
CA THR A 48 20.29 -6.68 -10.15
C THR A 48 21.03 -6.62 -11.50
N VAL A 49 20.66 -5.67 -12.35
CA VAL A 49 21.31 -5.44 -13.66
C VAL A 49 22.76 -4.96 -13.48
N VAL A 50 22.99 -3.98 -12.61
CA VAL A 50 24.30 -3.37 -12.40
C VAL A 50 25.28 -4.35 -11.74
N SER A 51 24.82 -5.18 -10.81
CA SER A 51 25.65 -6.20 -10.14
C SER A 51 26.22 -7.23 -11.11
N GLN A 52 25.52 -7.50 -12.22
CA GLN A 52 26.04 -8.38 -13.27
C GLN A 52 27.09 -7.72 -14.18
N LEU A 53 27.01 -6.41 -14.35
CA LEU A 53 27.93 -5.66 -15.22
C LEU A 53 29.16 -5.11 -14.50
N THR A 54 29.10 -5.08 -13.16
CA THR A 54 30.13 -4.46 -12.32
C THR A 54 30.51 -5.38 -11.16
N HIS A 55 31.52 -5.00 -10.39
CA HIS A 55 31.91 -5.70 -9.17
C HIS A 55 31.10 -5.28 -7.93
N TRP A 56 30.10 -4.42 -8.10
CA TRP A 56 29.23 -4.00 -6.99
C TRP A 56 28.22 -5.07 -6.65
N SER A 57 27.99 -5.30 -5.35
CA SER A 57 26.85 -6.13 -4.95
C SER A 57 25.53 -5.42 -5.21
N ALA A 58 24.46 -6.16 -5.42
CA ALA A 58 23.14 -5.59 -5.61
C ALA A 58 22.68 -4.80 -4.37
N SER A 59 23.08 -5.25 -3.17
CA SER A 59 22.78 -4.58 -1.91
C SER A 59 23.50 -3.25 -1.76
N ASP A 60 24.81 -3.21 -2.09
CA ASP A 60 25.63 -1.99 -2.01
C ASP A 60 25.15 -0.93 -2.99
N PHE A 61 24.91 -1.30 -4.25
CA PHE A 61 24.37 -0.40 -5.25
C PHE A 61 23.01 0.16 -4.84
N THR A 62 22.11 -0.70 -4.32
CA THR A 62 20.81 -0.28 -3.79
C THR A 62 20.97 0.76 -2.68
N SER A 63 21.86 0.52 -1.72
CA SER A 63 22.08 1.39 -0.57
C SER A 63 22.61 2.77 -0.96
N VAL A 64 23.61 2.81 -1.84
CA VAL A 64 24.21 4.08 -2.32
C VAL A 64 23.19 4.89 -3.11
N THR A 65 22.50 4.25 -4.05
CA THR A 65 21.53 4.95 -4.92
C THR A 65 20.30 5.40 -4.14
N ASN A 66 19.81 4.60 -3.19
CA ASN A 66 18.73 5.00 -2.29
C ASN A 66 19.09 6.25 -1.50
N THR A 67 20.33 6.34 -0.99
CA THR A 67 20.79 7.52 -0.26
C THR A 67 20.81 8.76 -1.14
N ALA A 68 21.27 8.65 -2.38
CA ALA A 68 21.27 9.76 -3.33
C ALA A 68 19.86 10.24 -3.68
N LEU A 69 18.93 9.30 -3.98
CA LEU A 69 17.54 9.64 -4.30
C LEU A 69 16.76 10.20 -3.11
N LEU A 70 17.16 9.85 -1.89
CA LEU A 70 16.57 10.40 -0.67
C LEU A 70 16.73 11.92 -0.59
N LEU A 71 17.87 12.46 -1.01
CA LEU A 71 18.11 13.91 -1.05
C LEU A 71 17.11 14.60 -1.98
N LEU A 72 16.80 14.01 -3.14
CA LEU A 72 15.76 14.50 -4.04
C LEU A 72 14.36 14.43 -3.40
N GLY A 73 14.07 13.36 -2.69
CA GLY A 73 12.79 13.20 -1.97
C GLY A 73 12.52 14.32 -0.95
N PHE A 74 13.54 14.75 -0.24
CA PHE A 74 13.44 15.87 0.70
C PHE A 74 13.04 17.19 0.03
N LEU A 75 13.56 17.46 -1.15
CA LEU A 75 13.28 18.69 -1.89
C LEU A 75 11.83 18.76 -2.38
N PHE A 76 11.26 17.64 -2.83
CA PHE A 76 9.96 17.62 -3.52
C PHE A 76 8.76 17.23 -2.63
N LEU A 77 8.96 16.36 -1.65
CA LEU A 77 7.87 15.75 -0.86
C LEU A 77 7.73 16.29 0.57
N GLY A 78 8.67 17.14 0.99
CA GLY A 78 8.60 17.85 2.28
C GLY A 78 9.09 17.03 3.48
N LYS A 79 9.20 17.72 4.65
CA LYS A 79 9.87 17.20 5.84
C LYS A 79 9.18 15.97 6.47
N GLY A 80 7.86 15.92 6.48
CA GLY A 80 7.12 14.82 7.11
C GLY A 80 7.28 13.47 6.39
N PHE A 81 7.26 13.48 5.07
CA PHE A 81 7.57 12.34 4.23
C PHE A 81 9.06 11.96 4.34
N GLY A 82 9.93 12.98 4.28
CA GLY A 82 11.38 12.80 4.30
C GLY A 82 11.86 12.03 5.53
N LEU A 83 11.46 12.40 6.75
CA LEU A 83 11.92 11.74 7.97
C LEU A 83 11.55 10.25 8.03
N LYS A 84 10.32 9.90 7.66
CA LYS A 84 9.87 8.52 7.60
C LYS A 84 10.63 7.72 6.55
N THR A 85 10.87 8.34 5.40
CA THR A 85 11.58 7.72 4.28
C THR A 85 13.07 7.54 4.60
N VAL A 86 13.73 8.50 5.26
CA VAL A 86 15.09 8.33 5.77
C VAL A 86 15.20 7.09 6.65
N TYR A 87 14.32 6.99 7.64
CA TYR A 87 14.31 5.84 8.54
C TYR A 87 14.10 4.53 7.77
N ALA A 88 13.09 4.49 6.88
CA ALA A 88 12.80 3.31 6.06
C ALA A 88 13.98 2.89 5.19
N THR A 89 14.61 3.86 4.50
CA THR A 89 15.79 3.63 3.65
C THR A 89 16.97 3.12 4.45
N MET A 90 17.23 3.69 5.63
CA MET A 90 18.30 3.21 6.53
C MET A 90 18.05 1.79 6.98
N VAL A 91 16.84 1.48 7.46
CA VAL A 91 16.48 0.11 7.89
C VAL A 91 16.62 -0.86 6.72
N MET A 92 16.19 -0.49 5.51
CA MET A 92 16.32 -1.34 4.32
C MET A 92 17.78 -1.61 3.97
N SER A 93 18.62 -0.57 3.89
CA SER A 93 20.03 -0.69 3.55
C SER A 93 20.80 -1.53 4.58
N VAL A 94 20.58 -1.26 5.87
CA VAL A 94 21.22 -2.04 6.94
C VAL A 94 20.76 -3.49 6.92
N SER A 95 19.48 -3.74 6.71
CA SER A 95 18.93 -5.10 6.67
C SER A 95 19.45 -5.91 5.48
N LEU A 96 19.55 -5.31 4.29
CA LEU A 96 20.14 -5.96 3.11
C LEU A 96 21.60 -6.29 3.35
N SER A 97 22.41 -5.34 3.83
CA SER A 97 23.85 -5.54 4.11
C SER A 97 24.07 -6.60 5.21
N LEU A 98 23.22 -6.64 6.24
CA LEU A 98 23.30 -7.67 7.28
C LEU A 98 22.98 -9.06 6.71
N LEU A 99 21.93 -9.20 5.90
CA LEU A 99 21.60 -10.49 5.28
C LEU A 99 22.72 -10.96 4.35
N GLU A 100 23.28 -10.07 3.54
CA GLU A 100 24.40 -10.40 2.65
C GLU A 100 25.62 -10.90 3.42
N ARG A 101 25.88 -10.32 4.60
CA ARG A 101 27.02 -10.71 5.43
C ARG A 101 26.78 -11.99 6.24
N PHE A 102 25.57 -12.20 6.77
CA PHE A 102 25.27 -13.32 7.67
C PHE A 102 24.65 -14.52 6.99
N CYS A 103 23.99 -14.32 5.86
CA CYS A 103 23.29 -15.34 5.10
C CYS A 103 23.61 -15.24 3.60
N PRO A 104 24.91 -15.34 3.18
CA PRO A 104 25.26 -15.20 1.77
C PRO A 104 24.57 -16.28 0.94
N LEU A 105 23.87 -15.86 -0.11
CA LEU A 105 23.19 -16.76 -1.04
C LEU A 105 23.93 -16.76 -2.37
N SER A 106 24.34 -17.95 -2.82
CA SER A 106 24.98 -18.19 -4.10
C SER A 106 24.06 -18.73 -5.18
N ALA A 107 22.84 -19.13 -4.81
CA ALA A 107 21.85 -19.72 -5.73
C ALA A 107 20.42 -19.48 -5.19
N PRO A 108 19.39 -19.61 -6.06
CA PRO A 108 17.99 -19.59 -5.65
C PRO A 108 17.68 -20.64 -4.57
N LEU A 109 16.70 -20.36 -3.71
CA LEU A 109 16.29 -21.27 -2.62
C LEU A 109 15.61 -22.55 -3.14
N THR A 110 14.95 -22.45 -4.28
CA THR A 110 14.23 -23.58 -4.90
C THR A 110 14.59 -23.73 -6.37
N SER A 111 14.29 -24.87 -6.95
CA SER A 111 14.42 -25.11 -8.40
C SER A 111 13.19 -24.63 -9.20
N GLN A 112 12.29 -23.88 -8.59
CA GLN A 112 11.00 -23.47 -9.16
C GLN A 112 10.95 -21.93 -9.35
N PRO A 113 11.45 -21.37 -10.46
CA PRO A 113 11.53 -19.91 -10.65
C PRO A 113 10.18 -19.20 -10.51
N LEU A 114 9.08 -19.83 -10.97
CA LEU A 114 7.75 -19.23 -10.87
C LEU A 114 7.29 -19.12 -9.41
N LEU A 115 7.58 -20.11 -8.58
CA LEU A 115 7.27 -20.06 -7.15
C LEU A 115 8.03 -18.91 -6.47
N GLU A 116 9.32 -18.80 -6.75
CA GLU A 116 10.16 -17.73 -6.21
C GLU A 116 9.73 -16.35 -6.72
N LEU A 117 9.32 -16.25 -7.99
CA LEU A 117 8.76 -15.02 -8.56
C LEU A 117 7.55 -14.54 -7.77
N MET A 118 6.64 -15.44 -7.36
CA MET A 118 5.47 -15.05 -6.57
C MET A 118 5.89 -14.38 -5.24
N PHE A 119 6.84 -14.97 -4.51
CA PHE A 119 7.35 -14.36 -3.27
C PHE A 119 8.12 -13.06 -3.53
N ALA A 120 8.90 -12.99 -4.62
CA ALA A 120 9.59 -11.79 -5.05
C ALA A 120 8.65 -10.65 -5.44
N ILE A 121 7.40 -10.93 -5.81
CA ILE A 121 6.34 -9.96 -6.10
C ILE A 121 5.58 -9.58 -4.83
N PHE A 122 4.94 -10.57 -4.17
CA PHE A 122 3.97 -10.31 -3.11
C PHE A 122 4.59 -9.66 -1.88
N LEU A 123 5.75 -10.13 -1.42
CA LEU A 123 6.38 -9.60 -0.21
C LEU A 123 6.79 -8.13 -0.39
N PRO A 124 7.55 -7.73 -1.44
CA PRO A 124 7.86 -6.32 -1.64
C PRO A 124 6.64 -5.46 -1.95
N ALA A 125 5.66 -5.97 -2.73
CA ALA A 125 4.47 -5.20 -3.05
C ALA A 125 3.63 -4.85 -1.82
N VAL A 126 3.40 -5.81 -0.93
CA VAL A 126 2.68 -5.59 0.33
C VAL A 126 3.43 -4.59 1.22
N GLY A 127 4.75 -4.75 1.37
CA GLY A 127 5.56 -3.82 2.15
C GLY A 127 5.53 -2.40 1.58
N THR A 128 5.71 -2.24 0.26
CA THR A 128 5.62 -0.95 -0.44
C THR A 128 4.24 -0.31 -0.26
N ALA A 129 3.16 -1.07 -0.41
CA ALA A 129 1.79 -0.56 -0.25
C ALA A 129 1.53 -0.03 1.16
N ILE A 130 2.02 -0.74 2.20
CA ILE A 130 1.91 -0.28 3.59
C ILE A 130 2.70 1.02 3.81
N LEU A 131 3.94 1.09 3.28
CA LEU A 131 4.76 2.30 3.38
C LEU A 131 4.08 3.51 2.74
N PHE A 132 3.56 3.37 1.52
CA PHE A 132 2.86 4.46 0.83
C PHE A 132 1.61 4.91 1.58
N ASN A 133 0.87 3.98 2.17
CA ASN A 133 -0.33 4.28 2.94
C ASN A 133 -0.04 5.12 4.20
N ILE A 134 1.14 5.00 4.80
CA ILE A 134 1.58 5.79 5.96
C ILE A 134 2.41 7.02 5.58
N GLY A 135 2.51 7.32 4.29
CA GLY A 135 3.27 8.45 3.77
C GLY A 135 4.78 8.28 3.95
N ALA A 136 5.30 7.09 3.65
CA ALA A 136 6.72 6.76 3.62
C ALA A 136 7.07 6.03 2.33
N SER A 137 8.37 5.88 2.03
CA SER A 137 8.89 5.11 0.90
C SER A 137 10.09 4.29 1.35
N SER A 138 10.37 3.19 0.66
CA SER A 138 11.59 2.41 0.88
C SER A 138 12.86 3.08 0.32
N GLY A 139 12.70 4.21 -0.36
CA GLY A 139 13.78 4.89 -1.09
C GLY A 139 13.73 4.60 -2.59
N GLY A 140 14.81 4.91 -3.29
CA GLY A 140 14.97 4.56 -4.69
C GLY A 140 13.95 5.20 -5.63
N THR A 141 13.60 4.47 -6.69
CA THR A 141 12.63 4.92 -7.69
C THR A 141 11.23 5.10 -7.12
N ASP A 142 10.91 4.52 -5.96
CA ASP A 142 9.66 4.76 -5.25
C ASP A 142 9.48 6.25 -4.91
N ILE A 143 10.58 6.97 -4.61
CA ILE A 143 10.57 8.43 -4.39
C ILE A 143 10.18 9.16 -5.69
N ILE A 144 10.75 8.75 -6.82
CA ILE A 144 10.40 9.32 -8.14
C ILE A 144 8.91 9.07 -8.42
N ALA A 145 8.44 7.85 -8.17
CA ALA A 145 7.03 7.51 -8.34
C ALA A 145 6.10 8.36 -7.46
N MET A 146 6.47 8.61 -6.20
CA MET A 146 5.70 9.48 -5.30
C MET A 146 5.71 10.95 -5.76
N ILE A 147 6.82 11.44 -6.30
CA ILE A 147 6.87 12.78 -6.90
C ILE A 147 5.94 12.87 -8.10
N LEU A 148 6.02 11.91 -9.04
CA LEU A 148 5.14 11.87 -10.20
C LEU A 148 3.66 11.72 -9.82
N LYS A 149 3.35 10.87 -8.82
CA LYS A 149 1.99 10.74 -8.28
C LYS A 149 1.44 12.05 -7.73
N LYS A 150 2.27 12.87 -7.10
CA LYS A 150 1.86 14.19 -6.58
C LYS A 150 1.35 15.14 -7.68
N TYR A 151 1.87 14.99 -8.90
CA TYR A 151 1.52 15.83 -10.06
C TYR A 151 0.64 15.11 -11.09
N SER A 152 0.19 13.89 -10.80
CA SER A 152 -0.61 13.04 -11.69
C SER A 152 -1.81 12.45 -10.97
N SER A 153 -2.91 12.20 -11.68
CA SER A 153 -4.09 11.48 -11.20
C SER A 153 -3.97 9.94 -11.34
N MET A 154 -2.84 9.44 -11.85
CA MET A 154 -2.62 8.00 -12.08
C MET A 154 -2.53 7.23 -10.75
N ASN A 155 -2.87 5.94 -10.75
CA ASN A 155 -2.63 5.07 -9.62
C ASN A 155 -1.13 4.89 -9.38
N ILE A 156 -0.74 4.72 -8.12
CA ILE A 156 0.68 4.65 -7.74
C ILE A 156 1.39 3.44 -8.35
N GLY A 157 0.70 2.29 -8.47
CA GLY A 157 1.26 1.12 -9.12
C GLY A 157 1.54 1.34 -10.60
N THR A 158 0.64 2.04 -11.31
CA THR A 158 0.86 2.43 -12.72
C THR A 158 2.07 3.34 -12.87
N VAL A 159 2.25 4.31 -11.97
CA VAL A 159 3.41 5.21 -11.99
C VAL A 159 4.71 4.43 -11.73
N LEU A 160 4.70 3.51 -10.75
CA LEU A 160 5.82 2.62 -10.48
C LEU A 160 6.18 1.76 -11.69
N MET A 161 5.17 1.22 -12.37
CA MET A 161 5.39 0.43 -13.57
C MET A 161 6.11 1.23 -14.67
N LEU A 162 5.71 2.47 -14.90
CA LEU A 162 6.34 3.35 -15.90
C LEU A 162 7.80 3.69 -15.55
N VAL A 163 8.07 3.96 -14.28
CA VAL A 163 9.43 4.29 -13.82
C VAL A 163 10.36 3.08 -13.90
N ASP A 164 9.84 1.89 -13.61
CA ASP A 164 10.65 0.68 -13.49
C ASP A 164 10.83 -0.09 -14.82
N ILE A 165 10.13 0.31 -15.90
CA ILE A 165 10.17 -0.41 -17.19
C ILE A 165 11.59 -0.52 -17.78
N ALA A 166 12.42 0.48 -17.55
CA ALA A 166 13.78 0.50 -18.09
C ALA A 166 14.65 -0.63 -17.52
N SER A 167 14.49 -0.99 -16.24
CA SER A 167 15.23 -2.11 -15.64
C SER A 167 14.80 -3.46 -16.22
N VAL A 168 13.51 -3.59 -16.54
CA VAL A 168 12.97 -4.80 -17.18
C VAL A 168 13.47 -4.93 -18.61
N VAL A 169 13.48 -3.84 -19.38
CA VAL A 169 14.03 -3.86 -20.74
C VAL A 169 15.52 -4.25 -20.72
N ALA A 170 16.30 -3.68 -19.80
CA ALA A 170 17.72 -4.04 -19.65
C ALA A 170 17.91 -5.53 -19.32
N SER A 171 16.99 -6.17 -18.57
CA SER A 171 17.11 -7.57 -18.20
C SER A 171 17.07 -8.52 -19.40
N TYR A 172 16.33 -8.20 -20.46
CA TYR A 172 16.32 -9.01 -21.69
C TYR A 172 17.67 -9.11 -22.37
N PHE A 173 18.43 -8.00 -22.33
CA PHE A 173 19.75 -7.95 -22.96
C PHE A 173 20.85 -8.60 -22.11
N ILE A 174 20.70 -8.58 -20.79
CA ILE A 174 21.77 -9.01 -19.85
C ILE A 174 21.56 -10.44 -19.38
N PHE A 175 20.34 -10.80 -19.01
CA PHE A 175 19.98 -12.11 -18.46
C PHE A 175 19.27 -13.04 -19.44
N GLY A 176 18.97 -12.55 -20.65
CA GLY A 176 18.26 -13.30 -21.68
C GLY A 176 16.73 -13.21 -21.56
N VAL A 177 16.07 -13.87 -22.55
CA VAL A 177 14.62 -13.73 -22.76
C VAL A 177 13.82 -14.30 -21.59
N GLU A 178 14.22 -15.44 -21.03
CA GLU A 178 13.48 -16.09 -19.94
C GLU A 178 13.40 -15.18 -18.70
N THR A 179 14.52 -14.67 -18.21
CA THR A 179 14.57 -13.75 -17.07
C THR A 179 13.88 -12.42 -17.38
N GLY A 180 13.98 -11.94 -18.62
CA GLY A 180 13.24 -10.77 -19.09
C GLY A 180 11.73 -10.96 -19.03
N LEU A 181 11.20 -12.11 -19.43
CA LEU A 181 9.78 -12.45 -19.33
C LEU A 181 9.32 -12.53 -17.88
N PHE A 182 10.07 -13.21 -17.00
CA PHE A 182 9.77 -13.23 -15.57
C PHE A 182 9.77 -11.81 -14.97
N SER A 183 10.75 -10.97 -15.36
CA SER A 183 10.80 -9.59 -14.90
C SER A 183 9.63 -8.75 -15.39
N THR A 184 9.16 -8.97 -16.60
CA THR A 184 7.96 -8.30 -17.16
C THR A 184 6.69 -8.68 -16.39
N ILE A 185 6.48 -9.98 -16.16
CA ILE A 185 5.36 -10.48 -15.35
C ILE A 185 5.48 -9.93 -13.93
N GLY A 186 6.69 -9.95 -13.37
CA GLY A 186 6.97 -9.43 -12.03
C GLY A 186 6.63 -7.95 -11.88
N LEU A 187 6.99 -7.12 -12.85
CA LEU A 187 6.67 -5.69 -12.84
C LEU A 187 5.16 -5.43 -12.91
N ALA A 188 4.48 -6.07 -13.86
CA ALA A 188 3.03 -5.92 -14.03
C ALA A 188 2.27 -6.40 -12.78
N ALA A 189 2.58 -7.59 -12.29
CA ALA A 189 1.91 -8.16 -11.12
C ALA A 189 2.21 -7.37 -9.84
N LYS A 190 3.46 -6.90 -9.63
CA LYS A 190 3.80 -6.04 -8.50
C LYS A 190 2.98 -4.75 -8.50
N SER A 191 2.83 -4.09 -9.64
CA SER A 191 2.04 -2.88 -9.81
C SER A 191 0.58 -3.11 -9.39
N LEU A 192 -0.05 -4.16 -9.93
CA LEU A 192 -1.44 -4.52 -9.59
C LEU A 192 -1.62 -4.86 -8.12
N VAL A 193 -0.68 -5.60 -7.52
CA VAL A 193 -0.74 -5.97 -6.09
C VAL A 193 -0.62 -4.73 -5.21
N ILE A 194 0.26 -3.78 -5.54
CA ILE A 194 0.39 -2.52 -4.78
C ILE A 194 -0.92 -1.75 -4.78
N ASP A 195 -1.51 -1.51 -5.96
CA ASP A 195 -2.77 -0.78 -6.08
C ASP A 195 -3.89 -1.50 -5.33
N TYR A 196 -4.02 -2.81 -5.50
CA TYR A 196 -5.02 -3.62 -4.81
C TYR A 196 -4.87 -3.57 -3.28
N VAL A 197 -3.64 -3.64 -2.76
CA VAL A 197 -3.40 -3.59 -1.31
C VAL A 197 -3.71 -2.20 -0.76
N ILE A 198 -3.31 -1.11 -1.44
CA ILE A 198 -3.62 0.26 -1.04
C ILE A 198 -5.14 0.49 -1.01
N GLU A 199 -5.84 0.06 -2.07
CA GLU A 199 -7.30 0.14 -2.13
C GLU A 199 -7.96 -0.58 -0.95
N ASN A 200 -7.54 -1.82 -0.66
CA ASN A 200 -8.10 -2.60 0.44
C ASN A 200 -7.80 -2.03 1.83
N ILE A 201 -6.62 -1.42 2.04
CA ILE A 201 -6.28 -0.74 3.29
C ILE A 201 -7.20 0.47 3.51
N ASN A 202 -7.50 1.22 2.45
CA ASN A 202 -8.30 2.44 2.48
C ASN A 202 -9.81 2.18 2.35
N LEU A 203 -10.21 0.92 2.14
CA LEU A 203 -11.60 0.54 1.91
C LEU A 203 -12.51 0.98 3.05
N CYS A 204 -13.46 1.83 2.72
CA CYS A 204 -14.55 2.26 3.58
C CYS A 204 -15.87 1.61 3.12
N LYS A 205 -16.84 1.61 4.01
CA LYS A 205 -18.21 1.15 3.74
C LYS A 205 -19.13 2.36 3.70
N CYS A 206 -19.90 2.47 2.61
CA CYS A 206 -20.97 3.41 2.47
C CYS A 206 -22.29 2.69 2.71
N PHE A 207 -23.11 3.20 3.61
CA PHE A 207 -24.43 2.69 3.95
C PHE A 207 -25.49 3.63 3.38
N ASN A 208 -26.50 3.04 2.72
CA ASN A 208 -27.79 3.63 2.52
C ASN A 208 -28.80 2.77 3.28
N ILE A 209 -29.39 3.31 4.33
CA ILE A 209 -30.27 2.61 5.25
C ILE A 209 -31.66 3.19 5.08
N ILE A 210 -32.61 2.37 4.64
CA ILE A 210 -34.02 2.75 4.54
C ILE A 210 -34.71 2.21 5.77
N CYS A 211 -35.32 3.09 6.58
CA CYS A 211 -35.87 2.78 7.88
C CYS A 211 -37.15 3.61 8.15
N ASP A 212 -37.94 3.17 9.13
CA ASP A 212 -39.13 3.89 9.61
C ASP A 212 -38.75 4.85 10.75
N ASP A 213 -37.89 4.42 11.69
CA ASP A 213 -37.40 5.26 12.79
C ASP A 213 -35.91 5.55 12.67
N PRO A 214 -35.52 6.70 12.11
CA PRO A 214 -34.14 7.07 11.91
C PRO A 214 -33.39 7.44 13.20
N LYS A 215 -34.12 7.88 14.27
CA LYS A 215 -33.53 8.48 15.45
C LYS A 215 -32.55 7.58 16.21
N PRO A 216 -32.90 6.33 16.58
CA PRO A 216 -31.94 5.45 17.28
C PRO A 216 -30.70 5.13 16.47
N ILE A 217 -30.88 4.98 15.14
CA ILE A 217 -29.78 4.68 14.21
C ILE A 217 -28.83 5.87 14.09
N CYS A 218 -29.38 7.09 13.91
CA CYS A 218 -28.59 8.31 13.86
C CYS A 218 -27.84 8.58 15.16
N ASP A 219 -28.50 8.40 16.31
CA ASP A 219 -27.86 8.55 17.63
C ASP A 219 -26.69 7.58 17.80
N PHE A 220 -26.83 6.35 17.36
CA PHE A 220 -25.74 5.38 17.40
C PHE A 220 -24.59 5.76 16.45
N ILE A 221 -24.89 6.25 15.24
CA ILE A 221 -23.88 6.69 14.28
C ILE A 221 -23.09 7.88 14.86
N ILE A 222 -23.77 8.88 15.42
CA ILE A 222 -23.14 10.11 15.92
C ILE A 222 -22.40 9.83 17.24
N ASN A 223 -23.08 9.30 18.24
CA ASN A 223 -22.56 9.19 19.59
C ASN A 223 -21.76 7.88 19.82
N GLY A 224 -22.18 6.78 19.19
CA GLY A 224 -21.53 5.47 19.34
C GLY A 224 -20.33 5.26 18.41
N LEU A 225 -20.43 5.77 17.18
CA LEU A 225 -19.39 5.58 16.16
C LEU A 225 -18.57 6.83 15.85
N ASN A 226 -18.97 8.00 16.37
CA ASN A 226 -18.40 9.31 16.09
C ASN A 226 -18.26 9.58 14.58
N ARG A 227 -19.40 9.39 13.87
CA ARG A 227 -19.54 9.60 12.43
C ARG A 227 -20.71 10.49 12.14
N SER A 228 -20.68 11.17 11.00
CA SER A 228 -21.81 11.94 10.52
C SER A 228 -22.76 11.06 9.68
N ALA A 229 -24.02 11.44 9.63
CA ALA A 229 -25.01 10.86 8.75
C ALA A 229 -25.79 11.97 8.05
N THR A 230 -26.21 11.72 6.81
CA THR A 230 -27.14 12.56 6.08
C THR A 230 -28.46 11.82 5.99
N VAL A 231 -29.52 12.55 6.34
CA VAL A 231 -30.89 11.99 6.36
C VAL A 231 -31.71 12.72 5.30
N TYR A 232 -32.47 11.95 4.53
CA TYR A 232 -33.46 12.49 3.59
C TYR A 232 -34.73 11.64 3.58
N HIS A 233 -35.85 12.27 3.29
CA HIS A 233 -37.14 11.61 3.24
C HIS A 233 -37.40 11.01 1.86
N ALA A 234 -38.02 9.87 1.82
CA ALA A 234 -38.36 9.14 0.61
C ALA A 234 -39.74 8.50 0.77
N GLU A 235 -40.40 8.20 -0.31
CA GLU A 235 -41.68 7.48 -0.34
C GLU A 235 -41.43 6.09 -0.93
N GLY A 236 -42.07 5.08 -0.31
CA GLY A 236 -42.09 3.72 -0.84
C GLY A 236 -42.97 3.63 -2.08
N ALA A 237 -42.39 3.40 -3.25
CA ALA A 237 -43.11 3.40 -4.54
C ALA A 237 -44.31 2.42 -4.61
N PHE A 238 -44.29 1.34 -3.84
CA PHE A 238 -45.38 0.34 -3.79
C PHE A 238 -46.39 0.60 -2.68
N THR A 239 -45.91 1.01 -1.49
CA THR A 239 -46.74 1.16 -0.30
C THR A 239 -47.26 2.58 -0.10
N HIS A 240 -46.65 3.57 -0.79
CA HIS A 240 -46.85 5.01 -0.61
C HIS A 240 -46.68 5.48 0.85
N HIS A 241 -45.91 4.70 1.65
CA HIS A 241 -45.56 5.10 3.01
C HIS A 241 -44.30 5.92 3.03
N ASP A 242 -44.24 6.91 3.90
CA ASP A 242 -43.06 7.70 4.17
C ASP A 242 -41.93 6.80 4.73
N LYS A 243 -40.76 6.93 4.18
CA LYS A 243 -39.52 6.27 4.62
C LYS A 243 -38.43 7.31 4.84
N THR A 244 -37.51 6.96 5.71
CA THR A 244 -36.31 7.77 5.90
C THR A 244 -35.09 7.02 5.39
N VAL A 245 -34.26 7.69 4.62
CA VAL A 245 -33.01 7.15 4.13
C VAL A 245 -31.85 7.83 4.85
N ILE A 246 -31.00 7.02 5.51
CA ILE A 246 -29.80 7.48 6.19
C ILE A 246 -28.59 7.08 5.35
N MET A 247 -27.84 8.07 4.89
CA MET A 247 -26.57 7.88 4.21
C MET A 247 -25.42 8.16 5.17
N THR A 248 -24.50 7.21 5.32
CA THR A 248 -23.29 7.37 6.15
C THR A 248 -22.14 6.56 5.62
N THR A 249 -20.91 7.02 5.88
CA THR A 249 -19.69 6.34 5.47
C THR A 249 -18.79 6.12 6.68
N MET A 250 -18.12 4.95 6.71
CA MET A 250 -17.29 4.57 7.83
C MET A 250 -16.25 3.51 7.49
N LYS A 251 -15.27 3.32 8.37
CA LYS A 251 -14.28 2.25 8.26
C LYS A 251 -14.92 0.87 8.46
N ARG A 252 -14.35 -0.15 7.84
CA ARG A 252 -14.83 -1.54 7.87
C ARG A 252 -15.11 -2.06 9.30
N SER A 253 -14.29 -1.70 10.27
CA SER A 253 -14.48 -2.10 11.69
C SER A 253 -15.71 -1.49 12.33
N GLN A 254 -16.08 -0.26 11.95
CA GLN A 254 -17.29 0.43 12.42
C GLN A 254 -18.54 -0.09 11.72
N ALA A 255 -18.41 -0.43 10.43
CA ALA A 255 -19.50 -0.95 9.61
C ALA A 255 -20.12 -2.23 10.19
N LEU A 256 -19.30 -3.13 10.72
CA LEU A 256 -19.80 -4.35 11.36
C LEU A 256 -20.65 -4.02 12.61
N LYS A 257 -20.22 -3.05 13.41
CA LYS A 257 -20.96 -2.60 14.60
C LYS A 257 -22.32 -1.98 14.22
N LEU A 258 -22.31 -1.09 13.21
CA LEU A 258 -23.55 -0.47 12.73
C LEU A 258 -24.51 -1.49 12.18
N ARG A 259 -24.05 -2.40 11.32
CA ARG A 259 -24.91 -3.47 10.77
C ARG A 259 -25.57 -4.32 11.86
N ASN A 260 -24.80 -4.72 12.87
CA ASN A 260 -25.33 -5.54 13.96
C ASN A 260 -26.30 -4.75 14.86
N TYR A 261 -26.05 -3.45 15.05
CA TYR A 261 -26.95 -2.57 15.80
C TYR A 261 -28.29 -2.42 15.08
N ILE A 262 -28.29 -2.09 13.80
CA ILE A 262 -29.52 -1.91 13.00
C ILE A 262 -30.34 -3.19 12.99
N LYS A 263 -29.72 -4.34 12.73
CA LYS A 263 -30.45 -5.64 12.75
C LYS A 263 -31.14 -5.94 14.07
N ARG A 264 -30.66 -5.37 15.17
CA ARG A 264 -31.25 -5.56 16.50
C ARG A 264 -32.36 -4.55 16.80
N VAL A 265 -32.18 -3.29 16.39
CA VAL A 265 -33.10 -2.18 16.71
C VAL A 265 -34.25 -2.11 15.73
N GLU A 266 -33.96 -2.32 14.45
CA GLU A 266 -34.97 -2.28 13.38
C GLU A 266 -34.68 -3.41 12.36
N PRO A 267 -35.15 -4.64 12.67
CA PRO A 267 -34.89 -5.81 11.82
C PRO A 267 -35.46 -5.69 10.39
N THR A 268 -36.47 -4.84 10.20
CA THR A 268 -37.11 -4.57 8.91
C THR A 268 -36.39 -3.52 8.06
N ALA A 269 -35.39 -2.82 8.61
CA ALA A 269 -34.63 -1.82 7.88
C ALA A 269 -33.88 -2.47 6.71
N PHE A 270 -33.99 -1.85 5.54
CA PHE A 270 -33.22 -2.27 4.37
C PHE A 270 -31.89 -1.55 4.33
N MET A 271 -30.79 -2.30 4.20
CA MET A 271 -29.44 -1.75 4.17
C MET A 271 -28.73 -2.11 2.87
N LEU A 272 -28.42 -1.11 2.06
CA LEU A 272 -27.48 -1.24 0.94
C LEU A 272 -26.08 -0.84 1.43
N ILE A 273 -25.13 -1.78 1.36
CA ILE A 273 -23.76 -1.57 1.81
C ILE A 273 -22.84 -1.70 0.60
N SER A 274 -22.26 -0.60 0.18
CA SER A 274 -21.28 -0.54 -0.90
C SER A 274 -19.86 -0.29 -0.39
N ASN A 275 -18.87 -0.63 -1.21
CA ASN A 275 -17.47 -0.33 -0.95
C ASN A 275 -17.11 1.02 -1.58
N SER A 276 -16.25 1.79 -0.91
CA SER A 276 -15.60 2.96 -1.50
C SER A 276 -14.16 2.99 -1.01
N SER A 277 -13.23 3.02 -1.95
CA SER A 277 -11.79 3.17 -1.65
C SER A 277 -11.36 4.63 -1.59
N GLU A 278 -12.16 5.54 -2.15
CA GLU A 278 -11.87 6.96 -2.21
C GLU A 278 -13.02 7.77 -1.63
N ILE A 279 -12.77 8.40 -0.49
CA ILE A 279 -13.68 9.33 0.17
C ILE A 279 -12.87 10.56 0.56
N ILE A 280 -13.19 11.70 -0.06
CA ILE A 280 -12.54 12.98 0.20
C ILE A 280 -13.43 13.79 1.14
N GLY A 281 -12.89 14.18 2.30
CA GLY A 281 -13.64 14.98 3.26
C GLY A 281 -13.15 14.86 4.70
N LYS A 282 -13.71 15.69 5.59
CA LYS A 282 -13.30 15.73 6.99
C LYS A 282 -13.51 14.37 7.69
N GLY A 283 -12.42 13.79 8.19
CA GLY A 283 -12.43 12.49 8.87
C GLY A 283 -12.09 11.29 7.99
N PHE A 284 -11.79 11.52 6.70
CA PHE A 284 -11.29 10.56 5.72
C PHE A 284 -9.98 11.08 5.10
N LEU A 285 -9.78 10.88 3.79
CA LEU A 285 -8.62 11.45 3.10
C LEU A 285 -8.76 12.99 3.12
N ALA A 286 -7.75 13.65 3.69
CA ALA A 286 -7.61 15.10 3.58
C ALA A 286 -6.79 15.40 2.31
N ASN A 287 -7.22 16.41 1.55
CA ASN A 287 -6.43 16.92 0.44
C ASN A 287 -5.09 17.48 0.91
#